data_82e81cb68f36c06fa561166fa20d7a93
#
_entry.id   82e81cb68f36c06fa561166fa20d7a93
#
_cell.length_a   1.000
_cell.length_b   1.000
_cell.length_c   1.000
_cell.angle_alpha   90.00
_cell.angle_beta   90.00
_cell.angle_gamma   90.00
#
_symmetry.space_group_name_H-M   'P 1'
#
loop_
_entity.id
_entity.type
_entity.pdbx_description
1 polymer ?
#
loop_
_entity_poly.entity_id
_entity_poly.type
_entity_poly.pdbx_seq_one_letter_code
_entity_poly.pdbx_strand_id
1 'polypeptide(L)'
;MFGGQKPPESPVPIKSTDLMNEVSQEIQDKKLFAVEADDTKVAFRLGRPAKFNELVSAMIQDGNRQSSFMTRTARVKKIASALRAYHEKHDSLPPAGVVKPNADSGLPPQFNWRVGLLPFLAEQEIYEKFDFEAAWDSAENKKIAAEMPDVFEFGITSKAGNTKTRLHVVGGSIGVYANESLSLDDIKDQKVKTALVIEAADSHEVEWTQPGVLEFAEPAMENFGVKDEKAVLLVTAAFKVKAIRMTEENLRAVLTTDGDETLTSKSFFSLAK
;
A
#
# COMPACT_ATOMS: atom_id res chain seq x y z
N MET A 1 -5.00 -15.38 -37.27
CA MET A 1 -3.87 -15.01 -36.40
C MET A 1 -4.42 -14.09 -35.33
N PHE A 2 -4.67 -14.60 -34.13
CA PHE A 2 -4.99 -13.76 -32.98
C PHE A 2 -3.67 -13.15 -32.49
N GLY A 3 -3.48 -11.87 -32.73
CA GLY A 3 -2.36 -11.12 -32.19
C GLY A 3 -2.46 -11.12 -30.68
N GLY A 4 -1.70 -11.97 -30.02
CA GLY A 4 -1.66 -12.06 -28.58
C GLY A 4 -1.10 -10.77 -27.98
N GLN A 5 -1.98 -9.87 -27.53
CA GLN A 5 -1.56 -8.79 -26.65
C GLN A 5 -0.97 -9.44 -25.39
N LYS A 6 0.28 -9.13 -25.11
CA LYS A 6 0.91 -9.53 -23.83
C LYS A 6 -0.01 -9.04 -22.70
N PRO A 7 -0.38 -9.92 -21.75
CA PRO A 7 -1.21 -9.49 -20.63
C PRO A 7 -0.56 -8.30 -19.90
N PRO A 8 -1.35 -7.39 -19.32
CA PRO A 8 -0.82 -6.24 -18.62
C PRO A 8 0.09 -6.71 -17.48
N GLU A 9 1.21 -6.02 -17.30
CA GLU A 9 2.16 -6.36 -16.25
C GLU A 9 1.52 -6.20 -14.86
N SER A 10 1.70 -7.20 -14.01
CA SER A 10 1.18 -7.19 -12.64
C SER A 10 2.09 -6.37 -11.70
N PRO A 11 1.52 -5.56 -10.80
CA PRO A 11 2.27 -4.88 -9.73
C PRO A 11 2.93 -5.88 -8.76
N VAL A 12 2.36 -7.07 -8.63
CA VAL A 12 2.89 -8.19 -7.83
C VAL A 12 3.41 -9.26 -8.80
N PRO A 13 4.72 -9.56 -8.80
CA PRO A 13 5.28 -10.58 -9.65
C PRO A 13 4.72 -11.97 -9.35
N ILE A 14 4.44 -12.74 -10.40
CA ILE A 14 4.03 -14.14 -10.30
C ILE A 14 5.29 -15.00 -10.44
N LYS A 15 5.78 -15.51 -9.31
CA LYS A 15 7.01 -16.33 -9.26
C LYS A 15 6.78 -17.79 -9.66
N SER A 16 5.54 -18.27 -9.59
CA SER A 16 5.19 -19.65 -9.96
C SER A 16 5.21 -19.93 -11.48
N THR A 17 5.24 -18.88 -12.32
CA THR A 17 5.19 -19.06 -13.78
C THR A 17 6.36 -19.86 -14.33
N ASP A 18 7.59 -19.58 -13.88
CA ASP A 18 8.78 -20.29 -14.35
C ASP A 18 8.77 -21.75 -13.88
N LEU A 19 8.40 -21.99 -12.61
CA LEU A 19 8.23 -23.33 -12.07
C LEU A 19 7.14 -24.12 -12.80
N MET A 20 6.05 -23.47 -13.21
CA MET A 20 4.99 -24.09 -13.99
C MET A 20 5.50 -24.55 -15.36
N ASN A 21 6.33 -23.75 -16.03
CA ASN A 21 6.94 -24.11 -17.29
C ASN A 21 7.90 -25.31 -17.12
N GLU A 22 8.76 -25.31 -16.08
CA GLU A 22 9.66 -26.42 -15.79
C GLU A 22 8.90 -27.71 -15.48
N VAL A 23 7.86 -27.65 -14.66
CA VAL A 23 7.00 -28.81 -14.34
C VAL A 23 6.29 -29.34 -15.59
N SER A 24 5.78 -28.45 -16.43
CA SER A 24 5.12 -28.82 -17.69
C SER A 24 6.08 -29.53 -18.64
N GLN A 25 7.31 -29.03 -18.75
CA GLN A 25 8.35 -29.66 -19.56
C GLN A 25 8.73 -31.05 -19.03
N GLU A 26 8.90 -31.18 -17.71
CA GLU A 26 9.19 -32.48 -17.07
C GLU A 26 8.08 -33.50 -17.31
N ILE A 27 6.82 -33.11 -17.26
CA ILE A 27 5.67 -33.98 -17.55
C ILE A 27 5.75 -34.51 -18.98
N GLN A 28 6.11 -33.65 -19.94
CA GLN A 28 6.25 -34.03 -21.35
C GLN A 28 7.45 -34.93 -21.58
N ASP A 29 8.63 -34.53 -21.11
CA ASP A 29 9.91 -35.23 -21.37
C ASP A 29 9.91 -36.63 -20.74
N LYS A 30 9.40 -36.76 -19.53
CA LYS A 30 9.37 -38.02 -18.79
C LYS A 30 8.10 -38.83 -19.01
N LYS A 31 7.18 -38.35 -19.86
CA LYS A 31 5.85 -38.96 -20.08
C LYS A 31 5.16 -39.33 -18.78
N LEU A 32 5.14 -38.40 -17.81
CA LEU A 32 4.58 -38.65 -16.49
C LEU A 32 3.08 -38.86 -16.54
N PHE A 33 2.41 -38.48 -17.65
CA PHE A 33 1.04 -38.84 -17.94
C PHE A 33 1.02 -39.72 -19.20
N ALA A 34 0.70 -40.98 -19.06
CA ALA A 34 0.55 -41.91 -20.16
C ALA A 34 -0.70 -42.77 -20.02
N VAL A 35 -1.33 -43.05 -21.15
CA VAL A 35 -2.43 -44.00 -21.26
C VAL A 35 -1.90 -45.14 -22.11
N GLU A 36 -1.88 -46.34 -21.56
CA GLU A 36 -1.56 -47.58 -22.22
C GLU A 36 -2.82 -48.42 -22.35
N ALA A 37 -3.17 -48.79 -23.57
CA ALA A 37 -4.35 -49.63 -23.82
C ALA A 37 -3.95 -50.83 -24.65
N ASP A 38 -4.42 -52.00 -24.28
CA ASP A 38 -4.46 -53.23 -25.11
C ASP A 38 -5.93 -53.67 -25.28
N ASP A 39 -6.13 -54.77 -25.98
CA ASP A 39 -7.48 -55.29 -26.30
C ASP A 39 -8.32 -55.64 -25.05
N THR A 40 -7.74 -55.66 -23.86
CA THR A 40 -8.38 -56.13 -22.64
C THR A 40 -8.26 -55.14 -21.47
N LYS A 41 -7.34 -54.19 -21.51
CA LYS A 41 -7.05 -53.28 -20.39
C LYS A 41 -6.67 -51.90 -20.85
N VAL A 42 -7.10 -50.91 -20.06
CA VAL A 42 -6.64 -49.52 -20.15
C VAL A 42 -5.91 -49.20 -18.84
N ALA A 43 -4.61 -48.83 -18.94
CA ALA A 43 -3.80 -48.46 -17.81
C ALA A 43 -3.46 -46.96 -17.89
N PHE A 44 -3.61 -46.26 -16.79
CA PHE A 44 -3.21 -44.86 -16.63
C PHE A 44 -1.92 -44.83 -15.80
N ARG A 45 -0.89 -44.18 -16.32
CA ARG A 45 0.31 -43.90 -15.55
C ARG A 45 0.28 -42.41 -15.17
N LEU A 46 0.39 -42.14 -13.89
CA LEU A 46 0.49 -40.78 -13.37
C LEU A 46 1.76 -40.69 -12.51
N GLY A 47 2.77 -39.98 -13.00
CA GLY A 47 3.98 -39.68 -12.24
C GLY A 47 3.89 -38.29 -11.61
N ARG A 48 4.58 -38.10 -10.50
CA ARG A 48 4.68 -36.79 -9.84
C ARG A 48 5.96 -36.08 -10.30
N PRO A 49 5.86 -34.84 -10.85
CA PRO A 49 7.03 -34.04 -11.19
C PRO A 49 7.90 -33.74 -9.95
N ALA A 50 9.21 -33.66 -10.11
CA ALA A 50 10.14 -33.44 -9.01
C ALA A 50 9.86 -32.13 -8.27
N LYS A 51 9.56 -31.04 -9.01
CA LYS A 51 9.31 -29.70 -8.46
C LYS A 51 7.83 -29.40 -8.15
N PHE A 52 6.97 -30.41 -8.13
CA PHE A 52 5.53 -30.21 -7.91
C PHE A 52 5.20 -29.50 -6.60
N ASN A 53 5.86 -29.88 -5.49
CA ASN A 53 5.63 -29.23 -4.20
C ASN A 53 6.10 -27.77 -4.18
N GLU A 54 7.23 -27.50 -4.84
CA GLU A 54 7.76 -26.13 -4.96
C GLU A 54 6.78 -25.25 -5.75
N LEU A 55 6.25 -25.80 -6.86
CA LEU A 55 5.24 -25.11 -7.66
C LEU A 55 3.98 -24.78 -6.83
N VAL A 56 3.44 -25.78 -6.11
CA VAL A 56 2.25 -25.55 -5.27
C VAL A 56 2.52 -24.49 -4.20
N SER A 57 3.68 -24.55 -3.55
CA SER A 57 4.06 -23.55 -2.54
C SER A 57 4.21 -22.15 -3.16
N ALA A 58 4.83 -22.05 -4.34
CA ALA A 58 4.96 -20.78 -5.05
C ALA A 58 3.60 -20.19 -5.47
N MET A 59 2.69 -21.05 -5.96
CA MET A 59 1.32 -20.61 -6.32
C MET A 59 0.55 -20.09 -5.12
N ILE A 60 0.64 -20.75 -3.96
CA ILE A 60 0.01 -20.28 -2.71
C ILE A 60 0.60 -18.93 -2.29
N GLN A 61 1.93 -18.77 -2.34
CA GLN A 61 2.58 -17.52 -2.00
C GLN A 61 2.20 -16.38 -2.97
N ASP A 62 2.11 -16.65 -4.27
CA ASP A 62 1.66 -15.69 -5.28
C ASP A 62 0.22 -15.25 -5.01
N GLY A 63 -0.68 -16.21 -4.70
CA GLY A 63 -2.06 -15.93 -4.33
C GLY A 63 -2.16 -15.05 -3.07
N ASN A 64 -1.38 -15.35 -2.04
CA ASN A 64 -1.36 -14.57 -0.81
C ASN A 64 -0.86 -13.14 -1.05
N ARG A 65 0.21 -12.96 -1.83
CA ARG A 65 0.72 -11.63 -2.19
C ARG A 65 -0.30 -10.83 -2.98
N GLN A 66 -0.93 -11.45 -3.97
CA GLN A 66 -1.96 -10.80 -4.79
C GLN A 66 -3.16 -10.36 -3.92
N SER A 67 -3.64 -11.24 -3.04
CA SER A 67 -4.71 -10.94 -2.10
C SER A 67 -4.35 -9.80 -1.15
N SER A 68 -3.13 -9.81 -0.61
CA SER A 68 -2.61 -8.72 0.24
C SER A 68 -2.59 -7.39 -0.50
N PHE A 69 -2.09 -7.35 -1.73
CA PHE A 69 -2.07 -6.13 -2.54
C PHE A 69 -3.48 -5.58 -2.80
N MET A 70 -4.45 -6.45 -3.12
CA MET A 70 -5.85 -6.05 -3.30
C MET A 70 -6.46 -5.49 -2.02
N THR A 71 -6.22 -6.13 -0.88
CA THR A 71 -6.70 -5.68 0.43
C THR A 71 -6.12 -4.30 0.78
N ARG A 72 -4.81 -4.10 0.64
CA ARG A 72 -4.15 -2.80 0.86
C ARG A 72 -4.69 -1.73 -0.09
N THR A 73 -4.91 -2.07 -1.36
CA THR A 73 -5.53 -1.15 -2.33
C THR A 73 -6.92 -0.71 -1.89
N ALA A 74 -7.75 -1.62 -1.38
CA ALA A 74 -9.08 -1.29 -0.87
C ALA A 74 -9.01 -0.39 0.37
N ARG A 75 -8.06 -0.63 1.27
CA ARG A 75 -7.81 0.21 2.45
C ARG A 75 -7.38 1.63 2.05
N VAL A 76 -6.44 1.76 1.12
CA VAL A 76 -6.01 3.07 0.59
C VAL A 76 -7.16 3.82 -0.09
N LYS A 77 -8.08 3.12 -0.78
CA LYS A 77 -9.29 3.74 -1.35
C LYS A 77 -10.19 4.35 -0.27
N LYS A 78 -10.38 3.66 0.87
CA LYS A 78 -11.15 4.21 2.01
C LYS A 78 -10.48 5.45 2.59
N ILE A 79 -9.15 5.41 2.78
CA ILE A 79 -8.36 6.55 3.27
C ILE A 79 -8.45 7.74 2.32
N ALA A 80 -8.35 7.54 1.01
CA ALA A 80 -8.49 8.60 0.02
C ALA A 80 -9.87 9.27 0.10
N SER A 81 -10.93 8.49 0.33
CA SER A 81 -12.29 9.01 0.52
C SER A 81 -12.43 9.81 1.83
N ALA A 82 -11.82 9.31 2.92
CA ALA A 82 -11.82 10.01 4.22
C ALA A 82 -11.03 11.32 4.18
N LEU A 83 -9.86 11.33 3.53
CA LEU A 83 -9.06 12.56 3.31
C LEU A 83 -9.85 13.61 2.53
N ARG A 84 -10.56 13.19 1.49
CA ARG A 84 -11.42 14.10 0.72
C ARG A 84 -12.53 14.67 1.61
N ALA A 85 -13.26 13.82 2.35
CA ALA A 85 -14.35 14.26 3.22
C ALA A 85 -13.85 15.19 4.35
N TYR A 86 -12.66 14.92 4.89
CA TYR A 86 -12.00 15.82 5.83
C TYR A 86 -11.74 17.19 5.20
N HIS A 87 -11.12 17.22 4.01
CA HIS A 87 -10.83 18.46 3.29
C HIS A 87 -12.10 19.25 2.93
N GLU A 88 -13.14 18.56 2.45
CA GLU A 88 -14.43 19.21 2.15
C GLU A 88 -15.09 19.85 3.38
N LYS A 89 -14.86 19.31 4.59
CA LYS A 89 -15.40 19.84 5.84
C LYS A 89 -14.54 20.94 6.46
N HIS A 90 -13.21 20.84 6.38
CA HIS A 90 -12.28 21.69 7.12
C HIS A 90 -11.48 22.65 6.24
N ASP A 91 -11.64 22.58 4.91
CA ASP A 91 -10.87 23.33 3.90
C ASP A 91 -9.34 23.21 4.09
N SER A 92 -8.90 22.11 4.67
CA SER A 92 -7.49 21.81 4.98
C SER A 92 -7.26 20.30 4.99
N LEU A 93 -5.97 19.88 4.97
CA LEU A 93 -5.59 18.50 5.22
C LEU A 93 -5.50 18.23 6.73
N PRO A 94 -5.72 16.99 7.20
CA PRO A 94 -5.53 16.67 8.60
C PRO A 94 -4.05 16.82 8.98
N PRO A 95 -3.72 17.43 10.13
CA PRO A 95 -2.34 17.67 10.53
C PRO A 95 -1.58 16.37 10.76
N ALA A 96 -0.30 16.36 10.40
CA ALA A 96 0.58 15.20 10.63
C ALA A 96 0.88 14.94 12.11
N GLY A 97 0.46 15.85 12.98
CA GLY A 97 0.71 15.78 14.43
C GLY A 97 2.00 16.45 14.86
N VAL A 98 2.56 17.37 14.05
CA VAL A 98 3.73 18.14 14.43
C VAL A 98 3.30 19.34 15.30
N VAL A 99 3.66 19.27 16.51
CA VAL A 99 3.99 20.15 17.65
C VAL A 99 3.43 21.59 17.73
N LYS A 100 2.83 22.18 16.70
CA LYS A 100 2.21 23.51 16.85
C LYS A 100 0.72 23.44 16.58
N PRO A 101 -0.11 23.86 17.57
CA PRO A 101 -1.54 23.90 17.36
C PRO A 101 -1.86 24.90 16.24
N ASN A 102 -2.34 24.40 15.12
CA ASN A 102 -3.07 25.26 14.22
C ASN A 102 -4.51 25.32 14.73
N ALA A 103 -4.92 26.50 15.22
CA ALA A 103 -6.23 26.72 15.84
C ALA A 103 -7.41 26.36 14.93
N ASP A 104 -7.19 26.26 13.62
CA ASP A 104 -8.22 26.01 12.61
C ASP A 104 -8.44 24.53 12.28
N SER A 105 -7.52 23.63 12.66
CA SER A 105 -7.61 22.19 12.32
C SER A 105 -8.59 21.41 13.20
N GLY A 106 -9.02 21.97 14.32
CA GLY A 106 -9.91 21.31 15.29
C GLY A 106 -9.31 20.09 15.99
N LEU A 107 -8.01 19.80 15.75
CA LEU A 107 -7.29 18.69 16.36
C LEU A 107 -6.21 19.21 17.30
N PRO A 108 -6.05 18.58 18.48
CA PRO A 108 -4.98 18.90 19.40
C PRO A 108 -3.60 18.57 18.79
N PRO A 109 -2.53 19.28 19.17
CA PRO A 109 -1.22 19.19 18.56
C PRO A 109 -0.49 17.85 18.72
N GLN A 110 -1.06 16.93 19.47
CA GLN A 110 -0.42 15.66 19.84
C GLN A 110 -0.93 14.46 19.03
N PHE A 111 -1.92 14.64 18.16
CA PHE A 111 -2.50 13.55 17.40
C PHE A 111 -2.19 13.67 15.91
N ASN A 112 -2.06 12.52 15.26
CA ASN A 112 -1.73 12.47 13.85
C ASN A 112 -2.97 12.47 12.95
N TRP A 113 -2.73 12.62 11.65
CA TRP A 113 -3.74 12.62 10.61
C TRP A 113 -4.65 11.37 10.63
N ARG A 114 -4.13 10.19 11.06
CA ARG A 114 -4.88 8.94 11.08
C ARG A 114 -6.00 9.00 12.13
N VAL A 115 -5.69 9.52 13.31
CA VAL A 115 -6.70 9.76 14.37
C VAL A 115 -7.72 10.80 13.90
N GLY A 116 -7.26 11.87 13.25
CA GLY A 116 -8.15 12.90 12.68
C GLY A 116 -9.10 12.37 11.59
N LEU A 117 -8.77 11.27 10.94
CA LEU A 117 -9.64 10.66 9.94
C LEU A 117 -10.68 9.68 10.50
N LEU A 118 -10.62 9.28 11.77
CA LEU A 118 -11.54 8.30 12.35
C LEU A 118 -13.02 8.66 12.15
N PRO A 119 -13.46 9.92 12.36
CA PRO A 119 -14.85 10.30 12.11
C PRO A 119 -15.30 10.11 10.65
N PHE A 120 -14.36 10.18 9.70
CA PHE A 120 -14.62 10.04 8.26
C PHE A 120 -14.45 8.61 7.75
N LEU A 121 -14.06 7.70 8.66
CA LEU A 121 -13.87 6.26 8.42
C LEU A 121 -14.97 5.41 9.05
N ALA A 122 -16.01 6.05 9.62
CA ALA A 122 -17.06 5.43 10.43
C ALA A 122 -16.52 4.83 11.76
N GLU A 123 -15.43 5.38 12.28
CA GLU A 123 -14.79 4.99 13.55
C GLU A 123 -14.94 6.08 14.62
N GLN A 124 -16.11 6.73 14.65
CA GLN A 124 -16.42 7.80 15.59
C GLN A 124 -16.29 7.34 17.06
N GLU A 125 -16.72 6.12 17.36
CA GLU A 125 -16.65 5.56 18.72
C GLU A 125 -15.21 5.43 19.23
N ILE A 126 -14.27 5.08 18.35
CA ILE A 126 -12.83 5.00 18.70
C ILE A 126 -12.29 6.42 18.91
N TYR A 127 -12.66 7.37 18.02
CA TYR A 127 -12.24 8.76 18.13
C TYR A 127 -12.65 9.38 19.48
N GLU A 128 -13.89 9.18 19.93
CA GLU A 128 -14.43 9.73 21.17
C GLU A 128 -13.82 9.17 22.45
N LYS A 129 -13.15 8.02 22.37
CA LYS A 129 -12.45 7.44 23.52
C LYS A 129 -11.10 8.11 23.80
N PHE A 130 -10.48 8.77 22.80
CA PHE A 130 -9.18 9.41 22.98
C PHE A 130 -9.24 10.59 23.96
N ASP A 131 -8.30 10.60 24.89
CA ASP A 131 -8.03 11.78 25.69
C ASP A 131 -7.09 12.72 24.92
N PHE A 132 -7.68 13.77 24.35
CA PHE A 132 -6.96 14.74 23.52
C PHE A 132 -6.12 15.73 24.34
N GLU A 133 -6.29 15.78 25.67
CA GLU A 133 -5.47 16.59 26.58
C GLU A 133 -4.21 15.83 27.02
N ALA A 134 -4.22 14.50 26.91
CA ALA A 134 -3.07 13.65 27.24
C ALA A 134 -2.17 13.40 26.02
N ALA A 135 -0.93 12.97 26.27
CA ALA A 135 -0.02 12.56 25.22
C ALA A 135 -0.59 11.37 24.41
N TRP A 136 -0.30 11.30 23.12
CA TRP A 136 -0.75 10.22 22.23
C TRP A 136 -0.34 8.83 22.76
N ASP A 137 0.78 8.75 23.47
CA ASP A 137 1.36 7.53 24.03
C ASP A 137 1.14 7.39 25.55
N SER A 138 0.22 8.16 26.12
CA SER A 138 -0.23 7.98 27.52
C SER A 138 -0.77 6.56 27.75
N ALA A 139 -0.82 6.12 28.99
CA ALA A 139 -1.32 4.78 29.33
C ALA A 139 -2.78 4.57 28.90
N GLU A 140 -3.59 5.62 28.97
CA GLU A 140 -4.99 5.66 28.55
C GLU A 140 -5.10 5.55 27.04
N ASN A 141 -4.42 6.42 26.29
CA ASN A 141 -4.46 6.43 24.82
C ASN A 141 -3.85 5.18 24.19
N LYS A 142 -2.82 4.57 24.80
CA LYS A 142 -2.29 3.26 24.36
C LYS A 142 -3.30 2.13 24.44
N LYS A 143 -4.24 2.15 25.39
CA LYS A 143 -5.31 1.16 25.45
C LYS A 143 -6.26 1.29 24.25
N ILE A 144 -6.56 2.53 23.86
CA ILE A 144 -7.40 2.82 22.71
C ILE A 144 -6.64 2.52 21.40
N ALA A 145 -5.34 2.81 21.36
CA ALA A 145 -4.50 2.47 20.22
C ALA A 145 -4.45 0.97 19.91
N ALA A 146 -4.73 0.09 20.89
CA ALA A 146 -4.88 -1.34 20.67
C ALA A 146 -6.12 -1.71 19.84
N GLU A 147 -7.09 -0.81 19.69
CA GLU A 147 -8.28 -0.95 18.85
C GLU A 147 -8.02 -0.40 17.42
N MET A 148 -6.82 -0.59 16.85
CA MET A 148 -6.45 -0.06 15.53
C MET A 148 -7.47 -0.48 14.46
N PRO A 149 -8.10 0.46 13.72
CA PRO A 149 -8.96 0.11 12.61
C PRO A 149 -8.24 -0.63 11.50
N ASP A 150 -8.88 -1.64 10.92
CA ASP A 150 -8.33 -2.47 9.83
C ASP A 150 -7.78 -1.65 8.66
N VAL A 151 -8.33 -0.46 8.43
CA VAL A 151 -7.93 0.42 7.33
C VAL A 151 -6.48 0.88 7.44
N PHE A 152 -5.89 0.88 8.64
CA PHE A 152 -4.49 1.25 8.88
C PHE A 152 -3.55 0.03 8.97
N GLU A 153 -4.06 -1.18 8.86
CA GLU A 153 -3.25 -2.39 8.88
C GLU A 153 -2.60 -2.64 7.52
N PHE A 154 -1.31 -2.39 7.42
CA PHE A 154 -0.51 -2.48 6.20
C PHE A 154 0.62 -3.50 6.31
N GLY A 155 0.41 -4.61 7.01
CA GLY A 155 1.31 -5.75 7.04
C GLY A 155 1.07 -6.72 5.87
N ILE A 156 2.07 -7.51 5.51
CA ILE A 156 1.92 -8.64 4.57
C ILE A 156 1.04 -9.72 5.22
N THR A 157 1.16 -9.86 6.53
CA THR A 157 0.37 -10.79 7.35
C THR A 157 -0.30 -10.00 8.46
N SER A 158 -1.63 -10.08 8.49
CA SER A 158 -2.42 -9.55 9.61
C SER A 158 -2.06 -10.30 10.89
N LYS A 159 -1.67 -9.58 11.93
CA LYS A 159 -1.39 -10.14 13.25
C LYS A 159 -2.41 -9.59 14.24
N ALA A 160 -3.06 -10.49 14.97
CA ALA A 160 -3.94 -10.06 16.06
C ALA A 160 -3.19 -9.17 17.05
N GLY A 161 -3.77 -8.00 17.41
CA GLY A 161 -3.16 -7.02 18.29
C GLY A 161 -2.05 -6.18 17.65
N ASN A 162 -1.94 -6.15 16.33
CA ASN A 162 -1.05 -5.23 15.64
C ASN A 162 -1.54 -3.79 15.82
N THR A 163 -0.63 -2.91 16.24
CA THR A 163 -0.87 -1.47 16.42
C THR A 163 -0.02 -0.62 15.48
N LYS A 164 0.70 -1.27 14.56
CA LYS A 164 1.64 -0.60 13.65
C LYS A 164 1.14 -0.50 12.24
N THR A 165 1.54 0.56 11.58
CA THR A 165 1.22 0.85 10.19
C THR A 165 2.46 1.30 9.42
N ARG A 166 2.43 1.11 8.10
CA ARG A 166 3.45 1.60 7.16
C ARG A 166 2.92 2.71 6.25
N LEU A 167 1.72 3.19 6.53
CA LEU A 167 1.11 4.24 5.74
C LEU A 167 1.45 5.60 6.32
N HIS A 168 2.14 6.43 5.56
CA HIS A 168 2.65 7.72 6.01
C HIS A 168 2.18 8.87 5.12
N VAL A 169 2.10 10.07 5.72
CA VAL A 169 2.10 11.32 4.97
C VAL A 169 3.54 11.74 4.67
N VAL A 170 3.73 12.40 3.55
CA VAL A 170 5.06 12.80 3.06
C VAL A 170 5.37 14.22 3.54
N GLY A 171 6.47 14.38 4.25
CA GLY A 171 6.96 15.63 4.80
C GLY A 171 8.38 15.96 4.35
N GLY A 172 9.12 16.67 5.21
CA GLY A 172 10.46 17.15 4.88
C GLY A 172 10.43 18.33 3.92
N SER A 173 11.58 18.64 3.29
CA SER A 173 11.72 19.81 2.42
C SER A 173 11.00 19.69 1.06
N ILE A 174 10.54 18.51 0.69
CA ILE A 174 10.02 18.21 -0.65
C ILE A 174 8.55 17.75 -0.67
N GLY A 175 8.00 17.26 0.45
CA GLY A 175 6.65 16.69 0.54
C GLY A 175 5.56 17.74 0.81
N VAL A 176 4.29 17.32 0.65
CA VAL A 176 3.11 18.17 0.89
C VAL A 176 3.05 18.68 2.33
N TYR A 177 3.51 17.86 3.28
CA TYR A 177 3.56 18.20 4.70
C TYR A 177 4.88 18.88 5.14
N ALA A 178 5.63 19.46 4.18
CA ALA A 178 6.87 20.18 4.44
C ALA A 178 6.64 21.52 5.16
N ASN A 179 5.51 22.17 4.90
CA ASN A 179 5.14 23.47 5.45
C ASN A 179 4.07 23.35 6.54
N GLU A 180 3.99 24.34 7.40
CA GLU A 180 2.94 24.45 8.43
C GLU A 180 1.54 24.64 7.83
N SER A 181 1.44 25.18 6.61
CA SER A 181 0.22 25.27 5.84
C SER A 181 -0.11 23.92 5.20
N LEU A 182 -1.25 23.37 5.56
CA LEU A 182 -1.75 22.11 5.03
C LEU A 182 -2.75 22.35 3.88
N SER A 183 -2.53 23.42 3.13
CA SER A 183 -3.37 23.78 1.98
C SER A 183 -2.92 23.05 0.73
N LEU A 184 -3.91 22.50 0.00
CA LEU A 184 -3.66 21.94 -1.33
C LEU A 184 -3.29 23.01 -2.36
N ASP A 185 -3.51 24.30 -2.08
CA ASP A 185 -3.20 25.39 -2.99
C ASP A 185 -1.70 25.72 -3.04
N ASP A 186 -0.95 25.27 -2.02
CA ASP A 186 0.51 25.40 -1.99
C ASP A 186 1.21 24.40 -2.93
N ILE A 187 0.49 23.40 -3.45
CA ILE A 187 1.02 22.41 -4.37
C ILE A 187 1.08 23.02 -5.77
N LYS A 188 2.27 23.33 -6.23
CA LYS A 188 2.55 23.91 -7.58
C LYS A 188 2.46 22.84 -8.67
N ASP A 189 2.80 21.62 -8.33
CA ASP A 189 2.78 20.47 -9.22
C ASP A 189 1.36 19.95 -9.49
N GLN A 190 1.22 18.99 -10.42
CA GLN A 190 -0.08 18.42 -10.73
C GLN A 190 -0.63 17.61 -9.55
N LYS A 191 -1.67 18.10 -8.88
CA LYS A 191 -2.32 17.44 -7.72
C LYS A 191 -2.66 15.96 -7.97
N VAL A 192 -2.86 15.55 -9.22
CA VAL A 192 -3.14 14.14 -9.60
C VAL A 192 -1.90 13.24 -9.56
N LYS A 193 -0.71 13.81 -9.40
CA LYS A 193 0.57 13.10 -9.36
C LYS A 193 1.24 13.18 -8.00
N THR A 194 1.12 14.28 -7.28
CA THR A 194 1.78 14.52 -5.99
C THR A 194 1.18 13.66 -4.89
N ALA A 195 2.01 12.92 -4.16
CA ALA A 195 1.57 12.04 -3.08
C ALA A 195 1.24 12.81 -1.81
N LEU A 196 0.06 12.59 -1.25
CA LEU A 196 -0.31 12.96 0.13
C LEU A 196 0.11 11.87 1.11
N VAL A 197 -0.27 10.64 0.78
CA VAL A 197 -0.04 9.46 1.61
C VAL A 197 0.61 8.40 0.76
N ILE A 198 1.60 7.70 1.32
CA ILE A 198 2.35 6.65 0.63
C ILE A 198 2.60 5.47 1.56
N GLU A 199 2.65 4.28 0.98
CA GLU A 199 3.05 3.06 1.65
C GLU A 199 4.58 3.00 1.75
N ALA A 200 5.11 3.01 2.98
CA ALA A 200 6.53 2.84 3.25
C ALA A 200 6.92 1.36 3.37
N ALA A 201 8.21 1.09 3.41
CA ALA A 201 8.75 -0.24 3.68
C ALA A 201 8.57 -0.64 5.17
N ASP A 202 8.76 -1.93 5.48
CA ASP A 202 8.61 -2.46 6.84
C ASP A 202 9.56 -1.80 7.85
N SER A 203 10.73 -1.32 7.40
CA SER A 203 11.69 -0.57 8.24
C SER A 203 11.15 0.76 8.78
N HIS A 204 10.05 1.26 8.22
CA HIS A 204 9.39 2.50 8.60
C HIS A 204 8.05 2.28 9.31
N GLU A 205 7.80 1.09 9.87
CA GLU A 205 6.63 0.86 10.70
C GLU A 205 6.62 1.75 11.95
N VAL A 206 5.47 2.37 12.20
CA VAL A 206 5.22 3.22 13.39
C VAL A 206 3.91 2.81 14.05
N GLU A 207 3.75 3.16 15.33
CA GLU A 207 2.43 3.07 15.97
C GLU A 207 1.44 3.92 15.18
N TRP A 208 0.23 3.38 14.92
CA TRP A 208 -0.73 4.08 14.05
C TRP A 208 -1.20 5.43 14.62
N THR A 209 -1.12 5.60 15.94
CA THR A 209 -1.43 6.87 16.64
C THR A 209 -0.24 7.81 16.72
N GLN A 210 0.97 7.37 16.37
CA GLN A 210 2.19 8.18 16.50
C GLN A 210 2.16 9.37 15.54
N PRO A 211 2.38 10.60 16.05
CA PRO A 211 2.55 11.80 15.24
C PRO A 211 3.80 11.73 14.37
N GLY A 212 3.78 12.45 13.25
CA GLY A 212 4.94 12.62 12.40
C GLY A 212 4.67 12.40 10.93
N VAL A 213 5.68 12.70 10.14
CA VAL A 213 5.73 12.56 8.69
C VAL A 213 6.85 11.61 8.31
N LEU A 214 6.80 11.06 7.12
CA LEU A 214 7.94 10.37 6.54
C LEU A 214 8.81 11.41 5.81
N GLU A 215 10.03 11.60 6.30
CA GLU A 215 10.98 12.57 5.77
C GLU A 215 12.09 11.86 5.00
N PHE A 216 12.47 12.45 3.86
CA PHE A 216 13.60 12.00 3.07
C PHE A 216 14.45 13.18 2.67
N ALA A 217 15.78 13.00 2.68
CA ALA A 217 16.69 13.87 1.95
C ALA A 217 16.65 13.52 0.45
N GLU A 218 16.66 12.23 0.13
CA GLU A 218 16.54 11.68 -1.21
C GLU A 218 15.66 10.41 -1.16
N PRO A 219 14.72 10.22 -2.11
CA PRO A 219 13.88 9.03 -2.12
C PRO A 219 14.70 7.81 -2.58
N ALA A 220 14.92 6.87 -1.68
CA ALA A 220 15.53 5.57 -1.99
C ALA A 220 14.45 4.50 -2.07
N MET A 221 14.53 3.61 -3.06
CA MET A 221 13.47 2.60 -3.33
C MET A 221 13.23 1.67 -2.16
N GLU A 222 14.27 1.34 -1.38
CA GLU A 222 14.17 0.47 -0.20
C GLU A 222 13.30 1.03 0.94
N ASN A 223 12.99 2.32 0.90
CA ASN A 223 12.15 2.99 1.90
C ASN A 223 10.64 2.82 1.65
N PHE A 224 10.26 2.24 0.50
CA PHE A 224 8.87 2.22 0.04
C PHE A 224 8.36 0.83 -0.30
N GLY A 225 7.06 0.65 -0.14
CA GLY A 225 6.32 -0.51 -0.61
C GLY A 225 6.64 -1.82 0.11
N VAL A 226 6.25 -2.91 -0.49
CA VAL A 226 6.48 -4.27 0.00
C VAL A 226 7.64 -4.89 -0.76
N LYS A 227 8.52 -5.55 -0.03
CA LYS A 227 9.66 -6.26 -0.62
C LYS A 227 9.20 -7.20 -1.74
N ASP A 228 9.92 -7.19 -2.85
CA ASP A 228 9.66 -7.97 -4.07
C ASP A 228 8.41 -7.55 -4.87
N GLU A 229 7.65 -6.53 -4.45
CA GLU A 229 6.61 -5.92 -5.29
C GLU A 229 7.22 -4.86 -6.22
N LYS A 230 6.56 -4.64 -7.36
CA LYS A 230 6.99 -3.65 -8.36
C LYS A 230 6.28 -2.32 -8.23
N ALA A 231 5.35 -2.22 -7.29
CA ALA A 231 4.50 -1.07 -7.09
C ALA A 231 4.48 -0.59 -5.66
N VAL A 232 4.29 0.72 -5.50
CA VAL A 232 3.96 1.38 -4.24
C VAL A 232 2.56 1.96 -4.34
N LEU A 233 1.75 1.75 -3.31
CA LEU A 233 0.43 2.36 -3.19
C LEU A 233 0.55 3.76 -2.60
N LEU A 234 -0.21 4.70 -3.17
CA LEU A 234 -0.28 6.07 -2.69
C LEU A 234 -1.67 6.71 -2.91
N VAL A 235 -1.95 7.75 -2.13
CA VAL A 235 -3.05 8.70 -2.36
C VAL A 235 -2.44 10.00 -2.85
N THR A 236 -2.94 10.52 -3.97
CA THR A 236 -2.48 11.80 -4.51
C THR A 236 -3.21 12.99 -3.90
N ALA A 237 -2.68 14.21 -4.08
CA ALA A 237 -3.30 15.46 -3.67
C ALA A 237 -4.68 15.72 -4.33
N ALA A 238 -5.01 15.00 -5.40
CA ALA A 238 -6.36 14.97 -5.96
C ALA A 238 -7.24 13.85 -5.35
N PHE A 239 -6.85 13.27 -4.22
CA PHE A 239 -7.53 12.17 -3.54
C PHE A 239 -7.75 10.93 -4.43
N LYS A 240 -6.80 10.64 -5.32
CA LYS A 240 -6.83 9.44 -6.19
C LYS A 240 -5.84 8.41 -5.69
N VAL A 241 -6.26 7.15 -5.68
CA VAL A 241 -5.37 6.03 -5.39
C VAL A 241 -4.60 5.65 -6.65
N LYS A 242 -3.30 5.50 -6.50
CA LYS A 242 -2.39 5.06 -7.56
C LYS A 242 -1.51 3.93 -7.05
N ALA A 243 -1.14 3.03 -7.95
CA ALA A 243 -0.03 2.10 -7.78
C ALA A 243 1.08 2.55 -8.72
N ILE A 244 2.11 3.19 -8.17
CA ILE A 244 3.21 3.69 -8.96
C ILE A 244 4.28 2.61 -9.13
N ARG A 245 4.87 2.55 -10.32
CA ARG A 245 6.01 1.66 -10.60
C ARG A 245 7.21 2.13 -9.80
N MET A 246 7.81 1.20 -9.04
CA MET A 246 8.93 1.48 -8.15
C MET A 246 10.21 1.72 -8.94
N THR A 247 10.50 2.98 -9.23
CA THR A 247 11.78 3.50 -9.75
C THR A 247 12.09 4.80 -9.04
N GLU A 248 13.38 5.15 -8.92
CA GLU A 248 13.79 6.40 -8.28
C GLU A 248 13.16 7.63 -8.94
N GLU A 249 13.12 7.65 -10.28
CA GLU A 249 12.51 8.73 -11.07
C GLU A 249 11.02 8.88 -10.73
N ASN A 250 10.26 7.79 -10.73
CA ASN A 250 8.82 7.84 -10.42
C ASN A 250 8.57 8.23 -8.96
N LEU A 251 9.37 7.72 -8.01
CA LEU A 251 9.25 8.09 -6.60
C LEU A 251 9.54 9.57 -6.40
N ARG A 252 10.63 10.09 -6.96
CA ARG A 252 10.95 11.52 -6.93
C ARG A 252 9.79 12.35 -7.47
N ALA A 253 9.27 11.98 -8.63
CA ALA A 253 8.19 12.70 -9.29
C ALA A 253 6.85 12.74 -8.51
N VAL A 254 6.57 11.77 -7.64
CA VAL A 254 5.35 11.81 -6.81
C VAL A 254 5.56 12.41 -5.43
N LEU A 255 6.80 12.49 -4.95
CA LEU A 255 7.11 12.96 -3.60
C LEU A 255 7.36 14.47 -3.56
N THR A 256 7.76 15.09 -4.67
CA THR A 256 7.99 16.53 -4.77
C THR A 256 6.70 17.31 -5.01
N THR A 257 6.67 18.57 -4.58
CA THR A 257 5.53 19.50 -4.74
C THR A 257 5.72 20.54 -5.83
N ASP A 258 6.94 20.65 -6.39
CA ASP A 258 7.34 21.66 -7.37
C ASP A 258 8.36 21.11 -8.39
N GLY A 259 8.41 19.81 -8.58
CA GLY A 259 9.31 19.15 -9.54
C GLY A 259 8.80 19.25 -10.98
N ASP A 260 9.74 19.29 -11.93
CA ASP A 260 9.45 19.26 -13.38
C ASP A 260 9.40 17.84 -13.95
N GLU A 261 9.38 16.81 -13.08
CA GLU A 261 9.43 15.42 -13.50
C GLU A 261 8.16 14.97 -14.23
N THR A 262 8.36 14.20 -15.30
CA THR A 262 7.26 13.76 -16.15
C THR A 262 6.82 12.33 -15.83
N LEU A 263 5.63 12.18 -15.24
CA LEU A 263 4.95 10.89 -15.09
C LEU A 263 4.10 10.59 -16.32
N THR A 264 4.25 9.40 -16.87
CA THR A 264 3.48 8.89 -18.01
C THR A 264 2.50 7.81 -17.58
N SER A 265 1.64 7.37 -18.48
CA SER A 265 0.77 6.21 -18.21
C SER A 265 1.55 4.93 -17.85
N LYS A 266 2.81 4.81 -18.33
CA LYS A 266 3.72 3.68 -18.01
C LYS A 266 4.27 3.74 -16.59
N SER A 267 4.23 4.89 -15.92
CA SER A 267 4.65 5.04 -14.54
C SER A 267 3.68 4.41 -13.54
N PHE A 268 2.49 4.06 -13.98
CA PHE A 268 1.44 3.51 -13.11
C PHE A 268 1.00 2.12 -13.54
N PHE A 269 0.61 1.30 -12.57
CA PHE A 269 -0.14 0.08 -12.80
C PHE A 269 -1.65 0.36 -12.80
N SER A 270 -2.39 -0.39 -13.62
CA SER A 270 -3.85 -0.34 -13.57
C SER A 270 -4.35 -1.01 -12.29
N LEU A 271 -5.12 -0.28 -11.49
CA LEU A 271 -5.84 -0.84 -10.36
C LEU A 271 -7.22 -1.31 -10.84
N ALA A 272 -7.62 -2.52 -10.46
CA ALA A 272 -8.96 -3.01 -10.72
C ALA A 272 -9.99 -2.02 -10.15
N LYS A 273 -11.09 -1.84 -10.91
CA LYS A 273 -12.20 -0.96 -10.54
C LYS A 273 -12.94 -1.46 -9.31
#